data_5c8dd4414fb87e3b21d346ed7c7a692c
#
_entry.id   5c8dd4414fb87e3b21d346ed7c7a692c
#
_cell.length_a   1.000
_cell.length_b   1.000
_cell.length_c   1.000
_cell.angle_alpha   90.00
_cell.angle_beta   90.00
_cell.angle_gamma   90.00
#
_symmetry.space_group_name_H-M   'P 1'
#
loop_
_entity.id
_entity.type
_entity.pdbx_description
1 polymer ?
#
loop_
_entity_poly.entity_id
_entity_poly.type
_entity_poly.pdbx_seq_one_letter_code
_entity_poly.pdbx_strand_id
1 'polypeptide(L)'
;MNKSVCPHAGDEIKVSSLLHTKDNAMTGLTGLKLTTAQKPTQMSPIQQRRNKLAKRLWEQAELARAQQAGTTFAPVKFRSITDAETGLRKQVEMSKRVKAWWFVADNGKLALSVRYGTKVLELAKGKWAVEVTSEKDLVGVLDLIKTAVLAGDLDTQIEAAANTLREGFGR
;
A
#
# COMPACT_ATOMS: atom_id res chain seq x y z
N MET A 1 -18.13 -65.14 -64.34
CA MET A 1 -19.61 -65.29 -64.40
C MET A 1 -20.19 -64.23 -63.50
N ASN A 2 -20.70 -63.18 -64.13
CA ASN A 2 -22.06 -62.61 -63.95
C ASN A 2 -22.45 -62.19 -62.53
N LYS A 3 -22.94 -61.07 -62.25
CA LYS A 3 -23.72 -59.96 -62.82
C LYS A 3 -23.84 -58.91 -61.69
N SER A 4 -23.55 -57.71 -61.98
CA SER A 4 -24.46 -56.56 -62.13
C SER A 4 -25.60 -56.49 -61.07
N VAL A 5 -25.66 -55.33 -60.39
CA VAL A 5 -26.73 -54.35 -60.50
C VAL A 5 -26.54 -53.22 -59.47
N CYS A 6 -26.40 -51.98 -59.89
CA CYS A 6 -26.76 -50.76 -59.14
C CYS A 6 -28.31 -50.60 -59.15
N PRO A 7 -28.87 -49.53 -58.59
CA PRO A 7 -28.52 -48.52 -57.58
C PRO A 7 -29.70 -48.33 -56.58
N HIS A 8 -29.51 -47.55 -55.51
CA HIS A 8 -30.64 -46.68 -55.12
C HIS A 8 -30.10 -45.49 -54.32
N ALA A 9 -30.45 -44.37 -54.83
CA ALA A 9 -30.30 -43.06 -54.22
C ALA A 9 -31.19 -42.97 -52.97
N GLY A 10 -30.63 -42.41 -51.93
CA GLY A 10 -31.37 -42.10 -50.71
C GLY A 10 -30.81 -40.86 -50.08
N ASP A 11 -31.53 -39.80 -50.15
CA ASP A 11 -31.34 -38.44 -49.73
C ASP A 11 -30.55 -38.26 -48.44
N GLU A 12 -29.41 -37.58 -48.55
CA GLU A 12 -28.76 -36.92 -47.40
C GLU A 12 -29.57 -35.66 -47.04
N ILE A 13 -30.36 -35.75 -46.00
CA ILE A 13 -30.91 -34.60 -45.32
C ILE A 13 -29.78 -33.86 -44.59
N LYS A 14 -29.20 -32.88 -45.21
CA LYS A 14 -28.34 -31.86 -44.54
C LYS A 14 -29.20 -31.10 -43.54
N VAL A 15 -29.15 -31.54 -42.28
CA VAL A 15 -29.61 -30.70 -41.17
C VAL A 15 -28.52 -29.67 -40.93
N SER A 16 -28.60 -28.58 -41.65
CA SER A 16 -27.88 -27.37 -41.35
C SER A 16 -28.35 -26.81 -40.01
N SER A 17 -27.68 -27.23 -38.91
CA SER A 17 -27.89 -26.57 -37.63
C SER A 17 -27.34 -25.13 -37.73
N LEU A 18 -28.19 -24.20 -38.04
CA LEU A 18 -27.98 -22.78 -37.85
C LEU A 18 -27.76 -22.51 -36.36
N LEU A 19 -26.50 -22.65 -35.91
CA LEU A 19 -26.04 -21.99 -34.70
C LEU A 19 -26.11 -20.48 -34.96
N HIS A 20 -27.25 -19.93 -34.55
CA HIS A 20 -27.44 -18.49 -34.42
C HIS A 20 -26.55 -18.04 -33.24
N THR A 21 -25.29 -17.83 -33.51
CA THR A 21 -24.48 -16.95 -32.67
C THR A 21 -25.09 -15.57 -32.81
N LYS A 22 -25.85 -15.18 -31.78
CA LYS A 22 -26.22 -13.78 -31.59
C LYS A 22 -24.95 -12.99 -31.35
N ASP A 23 -24.27 -12.61 -32.43
CA ASP A 23 -23.32 -11.53 -32.41
C ASP A 23 -24.08 -10.26 -32.06
N ASN A 24 -24.10 -9.99 -30.77
CA ASN A 24 -24.60 -8.73 -30.23
C ASN A 24 -23.57 -7.66 -30.60
N ALA A 25 -23.55 -7.30 -31.87
CA ALA A 25 -22.72 -6.22 -32.42
C ALA A 25 -23.16 -4.93 -31.75
N MET A 26 -22.47 -4.52 -30.72
CA MET A 26 -22.56 -3.19 -30.15
C MET A 26 -22.04 -2.18 -31.18
N THR A 27 -22.92 -1.73 -32.03
CA THR A 27 -22.63 -0.88 -33.20
C THR A 27 -22.01 0.47 -32.86
N GLY A 28 -21.94 0.86 -31.58
CA GLY A 28 -21.31 2.09 -31.11
C GLY A 28 -19.86 2.00 -30.67
N LEU A 29 -19.28 0.78 -30.55
CA LEU A 29 -17.94 0.59 -29.98
C LEU A 29 -16.89 0.09 -30.98
N THR A 30 -17.26 -0.01 -32.25
CA THR A 30 -16.38 -0.56 -33.33
C THR A 30 -15.11 0.23 -33.57
N GLY A 31 -15.04 1.51 -33.15
CA GLY A 31 -13.83 2.34 -33.23
C GLY A 31 -12.95 2.35 -31.97
N LEU A 32 -13.36 1.65 -30.90
CA LEU A 32 -12.66 1.67 -29.64
C LEU A 32 -11.86 0.38 -29.41
N LYS A 33 -10.62 0.52 -28.96
CA LYS A 33 -9.79 -0.61 -28.53
C LYS A 33 -10.23 -1.04 -27.12
N LEU A 34 -11.11 -2.04 -27.06
CA LEU A 34 -11.58 -2.58 -25.79
C LEU A 34 -10.47 -3.37 -25.09
N THR A 35 -10.42 -3.25 -23.77
CA THR A 35 -9.46 -3.95 -22.91
C THR A 35 -10.19 -4.63 -21.75
N THR A 36 -9.63 -5.72 -21.27
CA THR A 36 -10.10 -6.42 -20.05
C THR A 36 -9.61 -5.75 -18.77
N ALA A 37 -8.82 -4.67 -18.88
CA ALA A 37 -8.29 -3.96 -17.73
C ALA A 37 -9.42 -3.37 -16.87
N GLN A 38 -9.41 -3.70 -15.58
CA GLN A 38 -10.31 -3.15 -14.59
C GLN A 38 -9.58 -2.12 -13.73
N LYS A 39 -10.26 -1.04 -13.35
CA LYS A 39 -9.69 -0.07 -12.42
C LYS A 39 -9.41 -0.77 -11.08
N PRO A 40 -8.16 -0.72 -10.56
CA PRO A 40 -7.86 -1.28 -9.26
C PRO A 40 -8.67 -0.57 -8.17
N THR A 41 -9.49 -1.31 -7.44
CA THR A 41 -10.31 -0.79 -6.32
C THR A 41 -9.49 -0.48 -5.09
N GLN A 42 -8.33 -1.12 -4.95
CA GLN A 42 -7.43 -0.92 -3.83
C GLN A 42 -6.00 -0.72 -4.31
N MET A 43 -5.28 0.12 -3.59
CA MET A 43 -3.85 0.31 -3.77
C MET A 43 -3.09 -0.97 -3.44
N SER A 44 -2.00 -1.27 -4.16
CA SER A 44 -1.18 -2.45 -3.89
C SER A 44 -0.70 -2.48 -2.43
N PRO A 45 -0.55 -3.66 -1.81
CA PRO A 45 -0.08 -3.77 -0.42
C PRO A 45 1.28 -3.10 -0.18
N ILE A 46 2.18 -3.16 -1.16
CA ILE A 46 3.49 -2.51 -1.10
C ILE A 46 3.32 -1.00 -1.03
N GLN A 47 2.52 -0.43 -1.93
CA GLN A 47 2.26 1.00 -1.96
C GLN A 47 1.57 1.50 -0.69
N GLN A 48 0.65 0.72 -0.12
CA GLN A 48 0.02 1.04 1.16
C GLN A 48 1.05 1.10 2.29
N ARG A 49 2.02 0.15 2.33
CA ARG A 49 3.10 0.13 3.32
C ARG A 49 4.03 1.32 3.17
N ARG A 50 4.46 1.66 1.93
CA ARG A 50 5.26 2.86 1.64
C ARG A 50 4.56 4.12 2.13
N ASN A 51 3.30 4.32 1.74
CA ASN A 51 2.51 5.49 2.14
C ASN A 51 2.34 5.59 3.65
N LYS A 52 2.12 4.47 4.33
CA LYS A 52 2.02 4.41 5.79
C LYS A 52 3.31 4.86 6.47
N LEU A 53 4.47 4.41 5.98
CA LEU A 53 5.76 4.81 6.51
C LEU A 53 6.10 6.26 6.15
N ALA A 54 5.87 6.67 4.91
CA ALA A 54 6.08 8.04 4.45
C ALA A 54 5.27 9.06 5.27
N LYS A 55 4.01 8.73 5.61
CA LYS A 55 3.20 9.56 6.51
C LYS A 55 3.82 9.67 7.91
N ARG A 56 4.40 8.60 8.44
CA ARG A 56 5.07 8.63 9.73
C ARG A 56 6.35 9.45 9.71
N LEU A 57 7.13 9.34 8.65
CA LEU A 57 8.33 10.16 8.44
C LEU A 57 7.98 11.64 8.33
N TRP A 58 6.89 11.97 7.64
CA TRP A 58 6.38 13.35 7.61
C TRP A 58 6.00 13.84 9.01
N GLU A 59 5.26 13.04 9.81
CA GLU A 59 4.94 13.40 11.21
C GLU A 59 6.21 13.63 12.04
N GLN A 60 7.29 12.88 11.80
CA GLN A 60 8.58 13.08 12.48
C GLN A 60 9.27 14.39 12.02
N ALA A 61 9.21 14.69 10.72
CA ALA A 61 9.76 15.93 10.20
C ALA A 61 9.05 17.16 10.77
N GLU A 62 7.71 17.11 10.86
CA GLU A 62 6.93 18.21 11.48
C GLU A 62 7.24 18.34 12.98
N LEU A 63 7.40 17.19 13.68
CA LEU A 63 7.81 17.23 15.09
C LEU A 63 9.19 17.86 15.26
N ALA A 64 10.16 17.53 14.38
CA ALA A 64 11.50 18.12 14.42
C ALA A 64 11.46 19.63 14.14
N ARG A 65 10.68 20.07 13.14
CA ARG A 65 10.47 21.49 12.84
C ARG A 65 9.85 22.24 14.02
N ALA A 66 8.84 21.64 14.65
CA ALA A 66 8.19 22.23 15.81
C ALA A 66 9.15 22.37 17.00
N GLN A 67 10.00 21.37 17.25
CA GLN A 67 11.02 21.45 18.30
C GLN A 67 12.07 22.53 18.02
N GLN A 68 12.53 22.65 16.78
CA GLN A 68 13.46 23.71 16.36
C GLN A 68 12.84 25.11 16.51
N ALA A 69 11.52 25.23 16.30
CA ALA A 69 10.78 26.47 16.47
C ALA A 69 10.31 26.72 17.93
N GLY A 70 10.59 25.79 18.86
CA GLY A 70 10.11 25.89 20.25
C GLY A 70 8.60 25.72 20.41
N THR A 71 7.93 25.12 19.42
CA THR A 71 6.48 24.87 19.41
C THR A 71 6.14 23.40 19.66
N THR A 72 4.88 23.12 19.94
CA THR A 72 4.42 21.75 20.17
C THR A 72 3.67 21.21 18.94
N PHE A 73 4.11 20.07 18.41
CA PHE A 73 3.42 19.37 17.34
C PHE A 73 2.51 18.26 17.91
N ALA A 74 1.20 18.45 17.80
CA ALA A 74 0.19 17.48 18.22
C ALA A 74 -0.89 17.37 17.14
N PRO A 75 -0.68 16.50 16.12
CA PRO A 75 -1.65 16.37 15.05
C PRO A 75 -2.98 15.82 15.57
N VAL A 76 -4.04 16.38 15.05
CA VAL A 76 -5.40 16.00 15.39
C VAL A 76 -5.78 14.69 14.73
N LYS A 77 -6.46 13.84 15.48
CA LYS A 77 -7.06 12.59 15.03
C LYS A 77 -8.51 12.51 15.48
N PHE A 78 -9.42 12.31 14.53
CA PHE A 78 -10.80 11.99 14.85
C PHE A 78 -10.93 10.54 15.31
N ARG A 79 -11.59 10.34 16.45
CA ARG A 79 -11.89 9.01 16.98
C ARG A 79 -13.40 8.89 17.17
N SER A 80 -13.97 7.79 16.70
CA SER A 80 -15.36 7.47 16.96
C SER A 80 -15.48 6.89 18.37
N ILE A 81 -16.20 7.58 19.22
CA ILE A 81 -16.52 7.15 20.60
C ILE A 81 -18.01 6.89 20.67
N THR A 82 -18.42 5.77 21.26
CA THR A 82 -19.82 5.50 21.55
C THR A 82 -20.15 6.19 22.86
N ASP A 83 -21.14 7.05 22.85
CA ASP A 83 -21.67 7.70 24.05
C ASP A 83 -22.35 6.66 24.93
N ALA A 84 -21.96 6.58 26.19
CA ALA A 84 -22.46 5.57 27.14
C ALA A 84 -23.95 5.75 27.49
N GLU A 85 -24.46 6.99 27.43
CA GLU A 85 -25.86 7.29 27.78
C GLU A 85 -26.81 7.10 26.60
N THR A 86 -26.39 7.54 25.38
CA THR A 86 -27.27 7.53 24.20
C THR A 86 -27.01 6.37 23.24
N GLY A 87 -25.89 5.63 23.40
CA GLY A 87 -25.47 4.58 22.47
C GLY A 87 -25.06 5.09 21.10
N LEU A 88 -25.10 6.39 20.84
CA LEU A 88 -24.78 7.00 19.56
C LEU A 88 -23.27 7.14 19.38
N ARG A 89 -22.81 6.92 18.14
CA ARG A 89 -21.41 7.14 17.77
C ARG A 89 -21.19 8.61 17.46
N LYS A 90 -20.32 9.26 18.26
CA LYS A 90 -19.83 10.63 18.00
C LYS A 90 -18.38 10.59 17.57
N GLN A 91 -18.02 11.44 16.61
CA GLN A 91 -16.62 11.69 16.27
C GLN A 91 -16.08 12.77 17.19
N VAL A 92 -15.07 12.41 17.99
CA VAL A 92 -14.40 13.33 18.90
C VAL A 92 -13.01 13.59 18.40
N GLU A 93 -12.63 14.85 18.41
CA GLU A 93 -11.31 15.31 18.08
C GLU A 93 -10.36 15.05 19.25
N MET A 94 -9.26 14.35 18.96
CA MET A 94 -8.23 14.04 19.96
C MET A 94 -6.85 14.40 19.41
N SER A 95 -6.05 15.08 20.22
CA SER A 95 -4.65 15.32 19.91
C SER A 95 -3.85 14.01 20.02
N LYS A 96 -3.01 13.75 19.02
CA LYS A 96 -2.15 12.58 18.98
C LYS A 96 -0.75 12.97 19.44
N ARG A 97 -0.26 12.35 20.51
CA ARG A 97 1.14 12.47 20.89
C ARG A 97 2.03 11.71 19.90
N VAL A 98 2.95 12.41 19.25
CA VAL A 98 3.99 11.84 18.39
C VAL A 98 5.25 11.66 19.23
N LYS A 99 5.77 10.43 19.30
CA LYS A 99 7.03 10.13 19.99
C LYS A 99 8.18 10.31 19.02
N ALA A 100 9.22 11.04 19.41
CA ALA A 100 10.42 11.22 18.61
C ALA A 100 11.12 9.88 18.31
N TRP A 101 11.67 9.78 17.10
CA TRP A 101 12.43 8.62 16.63
C TRP A 101 13.94 8.80 16.77
N TRP A 102 14.37 10.01 17.14
CA TRP A 102 15.78 10.33 17.37
C TRP A 102 16.10 10.31 18.87
N PHE A 103 17.32 10.03 19.17
CA PHE A 103 17.86 9.93 20.52
C PHE A 103 19.35 10.25 20.49
N VAL A 104 19.91 10.60 21.62
CA VAL A 104 21.36 10.74 21.78
C VAL A 104 21.95 9.36 22.02
N ALA A 105 22.87 8.94 21.17
CA ALA A 105 23.57 7.67 21.30
C ALA A 105 24.70 7.76 22.34
N ASP A 106 25.25 6.63 22.76
CA ASP A 106 26.29 6.55 23.78
C ASP A 106 27.57 7.35 23.44
N ASN A 107 27.81 7.58 22.15
CA ASN A 107 28.89 8.42 21.64
C ASN A 107 28.59 9.94 21.70
N GLY A 108 27.47 10.33 22.30
CA GLY A 108 27.03 11.72 22.39
C GLY A 108 26.46 12.32 21.09
N LYS A 109 26.39 11.53 20.02
CA LYS A 109 25.85 11.98 18.73
C LYS A 109 24.36 11.68 18.60
N LEU A 110 23.67 12.50 17.81
CA LEU A 110 22.26 12.33 17.51
C LEU A 110 22.08 11.13 16.54
N ALA A 111 21.23 10.19 16.88
CA ALA A 111 20.91 9.04 16.07
C ALA A 111 19.41 8.95 15.80
N LEU A 112 19.03 8.66 14.55
CA LEU A 112 17.64 8.51 14.10
C LEU A 112 17.36 7.04 13.80
N SER A 113 16.39 6.43 14.48
CA SER A 113 15.92 5.08 14.21
C SER A 113 14.58 5.10 13.48
N VAL A 114 14.54 4.55 12.27
CA VAL A 114 13.28 4.46 11.50
C VAL A 114 12.45 3.28 12.00
N ARG A 115 11.15 3.50 12.21
CA ARG A 115 10.25 2.48 12.75
C ARG A 115 9.06 2.20 11.85
N TYR A 116 8.77 0.92 11.67
CA TYR A 116 7.54 0.47 11.05
C TYR A 116 6.65 -0.22 12.10
N GLY A 117 5.54 0.43 12.49
CA GLY A 117 4.76 -0.01 13.65
C GLY A 117 5.55 0.11 14.94
N THR A 118 5.74 -1.00 15.63
CA THR A 118 6.55 -1.11 16.86
C THR A 118 8.00 -1.54 16.60
N LYS A 119 8.30 -2.02 15.40
CA LYS A 119 9.62 -2.55 15.05
C LYS A 119 10.53 -1.45 14.48
N VAL A 120 11.79 -1.49 14.85
CA VAL A 120 12.85 -0.68 14.24
C VAL A 120 13.24 -1.35 12.92
N LEU A 121 13.44 -0.56 11.87
CA LEU A 121 13.91 -1.07 10.57
C LEU A 121 15.43 -1.19 10.55
N GLU A 122 15.91 -2.29 10.03
CA GLU A 122 17.31 -2.44 9.68
C GLU A 122 17.54 -1.77 8.31
N LEU A 123 18.17 -0.62 8.31
CA LEU A 123 18.39 0.18 7.09
C LEU A 123 19.47 -0.42 6.19
N ALA A 124 20.51 -1.01 6.81
CA ALA A 124 21.54 -1.79 6.15
C ALA A 124 21.97 -2.90 7.11
N LYS A 125 22.63 -3.94 6.62
CA LYS A 125 23.05 -5.11 7.42
C LYS A 125 23.77 -4.68 8.71
N GLY A 126 23.17 -4.97 9.85
CA GLY A 126 23.67 -4.59 11.18
C GLY A 126 23.52 -3.09 11.53
N LYS A 127 22.81 -2.29 10.72
CA LYS A 127 22.66 -0.84 10.96
C LYS A 127 21.18 -0.48 11.14
N TRP A 128 20.85 -0.07 12.35
CA TRP A 128 19.46 0.21 12.80
C TRP A 128 19.17 1.70 12.98
N ALA A 129 20.18 2.56 12.88
CA ALA A 129 20.04 3.99 13.04
C ALA A 129 20.95 4.74 12.07
N VAL A 130 20.55 5.96 11.75
CA VAL A 130 21.30 6.94 10.97
C VAL A 130 21.87 7.97 11.95
N GLU A 131 23.19 8.18 11.93
CA GLU A 131 23.83 9.26 12.66
C GLU A 131 23.53 10.60 11.99
N VAL A 132 23.13 11.57 12.78
CA VAL A 132 22.80 12.93 12.31
C VAL A 132 23.77 13.89 12.98
N THR A 133 24.39 14.74 12.19
CA THR A 133 25.44 15.67 12.66
C THR A 133 24.88 16.75 13.57
N SER A 134 23.69 17.26 13.26
CA SER A 134 23.04 18.36 13.97
C SER A 134 21.53 18.21 14.00
N GLU A 135 20.87 18.75 15.01
CA GLU A 135 19.40 18.81 15.05
C GLU A 135 18.82 19.55 13.84
N LYS A 136 19.56 20.53 13.28
CA LYS A 136 19.14 21.26 12.08
C LYS A 136 19.07 20.35 10.85
N ASP A 137 19.98 19.39 10.75
CA ASP A 137 20.06 18.46 9.62
C ASP A 137 19.01 17.36 9.71
N LEU A 138 18.42 17.15 10.89
CA LEU A 138 17.45 16.09 11.16
C LEU A 138 16.27 16.10 10.18
N VAL A 139 15.73 17.28 9.87
CA VAL A 139 14.61 17.43 8.92
C VAL A 139 15.03 16.99 7.52
N GLY A 140 16.22 17.40 7.06
CA GLY A 140 16.76 16.99 5.75
C GLY A 140 16.95 15.48 5.65
N VAL A 141 17.50 14.85 6.71
CA VAL A 141 17.68 13.41 6.76
C VAL A 141 16.33 12.67 6.73
N LEU A 142 15.32 13.15 7.45
CA LEU A 142 13.97 12.58 7.43
C LEU A 142 13.31 12.68 6.05
N ASP A 143 13.47 13.81 5.36
CA ASP A 143 12.94 14.00 4.00
C ASP A 143 13.68 13.13 2.97
N LEU A 144 15.00 12.93 3.10
CA LEU A 144 15.76 11.98 2.27
C LEU A 144 15.25 10.54 2.46
N ILE A 145 15.10 10.09 3.70
CA ILE A 145 14.58 8.75 3.99
C ILE A 145 13.16 8.58 3.46
N LYS A 146 12.31 9.60 3.59
CA LYS A 146 10.95 9.60 3.03
C LYS A 146 10.96 9.44 1.52
N THR A 147 11.86 10.12 0.82
CA THR A 147 12.03 9.99 -0.63
C THR A 147 12.48 8.57 -1.02
N ALA A 148 13.46 8.01 -0.32
CA ALA A 148 13.92 6.63 -0.51
C ALA A 148 12.80 5.60 -0.27
N VAL A 149 11.96 5.79 0.75
CA VAL A 149 10.78 4.94 1.00
C VAL A 149 9.80 5.00 -0.16
N LEU A 150 9.52 6.18 -0.70
CA LEU A 150 8.61 6.36 -1.83
C LEU A 150 9.19 5.78 -3.13
N ALA A 151 10.50 5.86 -3.33
CA ALA A 151 11.21 5.22 -4.44
C ALA A 151 11.17 3.68 -4.34
N GLY A 152 11.12 3.13 -3.10
CA GLY A 152 11.03 1.70 -2.85
C GLY A 152 12.32 1.05 -2.36
N ASP A 153 13.34 1.84 -2.06
CA ASP A 153 14.66 1.34 -1.62
C ASP A 153 14.60 0.53 -0.32
N LEU A 154 13.55 0.76 0.49
CA LEU A 154 13.35 0.10 1.78
C LEU A 154 12.22 -0.95 1.78
N ASP A 155 11.72 -1.38 0.62
CA ASP A 155 10.59 -2.30 0.54
C ASP A 155 10.87 -3.64 1.23
N THR A 156 12.05 -4.21 1.03
CA THR A 156 12.45 -5.48 1.64
C THR A 156 12.44 -5.40 3.16
N GLN A 157 12.97 -4.32 3.72
CA GLN A 157 13.03 -4.08 5.17
C GLN A 157 11.63 -3.84 5.75
N ILE A 158 10.79 -3.10 5.02
CA ILE A 158 9.39 -2.85 5.40
C ILE A 158 8.60 -4.16 5.39
N GLU A 159 8.82 -5.02 4.40
CA GLU A 159 8.15 -6.30 4.29
C GLU A 159 8.56 -7.26 5.40
N ALA A 160 9.85 -7.38 5.68
CA ALA A 160 10.37 -8.16 6.79
C ALA A 160 9.77 -7.71 8.15
N ALA A 161 9.75 -6.40 8.40
CA ALA A 161 9.13 -5.84 9.60
C ALA A 161 7.61 -6.09 9.66
N ALA A 162 6.91 -6.01 8.52
CA ALA A 162 5.48 -6.26 8.45
C ALA A 162 5.14 -7.73 8.74
N ASN A 163 5.95 -8.67 8.26
CA ASN A 163 5.79 -10.10 8.52
C ASN A 163 6.03 -10.43 9.99
N THR A 164 7.11 -9.92 10.58
CA THR A 164 7.38 -10.09 12.02
C THR A 164 6.25 -9.53 12.91
N LEU A 165 5.62 -8.41 12.48
CA LEU A 165 4.47 -7.87 13.20
C LEU A 165 3.26 -8.80 13.12
N ARG A 166 2.98 -9.40 11.94
CA ARG A 166 1.86 -10.35 11.76
C ARG A 166 2.04 -11.61 12.61
N GLU A 167 3.24 -12.18 12.62
CA GLU A 167 3.58 -13.34 13.45
C GLU A 167 3.37 -13.05 14.94
N GLY A 168 3.64 -11.83 15.39
CA GLY A 168 3.42 -11.40 16.76
C GLY A 168 1.94 -11.25 17.16
N PHE A 169 1.01 -11.06 16.20
CA PHE A 169 -0.44 -10.98 16.45
C PHE A 169 -1.15 -12.34 16.36
N GLY A 170 -0.48 -13.37 15.85
CA GLY A 170 -1.04 -14.73 15.69
C GLY A 170 -0.82 -15.65 16.89
N ARG A 171 -0.35 -15.12 18.03
CA ARG A 171 -0.14 -15.86 19.28
C ARG A 171 -1.17 -15.51 20.33
#